data_0538cfcf4831f5808c5f788d4b92d417
#
_entry.id   0538cfcf4831f5808c5f788d4b92d417
#
_cell.length_a   1.000
_cell.length_b   1.000
_cell.length_c   1.000
_cell.angle_alpha   90.00
_cell.angle_beta   90.00
_cell.angle_gamma   90.00
#
_symmetry.space_group_name_H-M   'P 1'
#
loop_
_entity.id
_entity.type
_entity.pdbx_description
1 polymer ?
#
loop_
_entity_poly.entity_id
_entity_poly.type
_entity_poly.pdbx_seq_one_letter_code
_entity_poly.pdbx_strand_id
1 'polypeptide(L)'
;IARVHPLPELLDAMREHQRELAVKWLTFQYVAIPDVNMDQDHVDALRDELAGMRFILDVIPWNDTGAAFRAPTWDEVKEFTTKLRALNCPVKVRYSAGKQDGMGCGQLSAETVAATPAYAGSHMAAPPGIFTR
;
A
#
# COMPACT_ATOMS: atom_id res chain seq x y z
N ILE A 1 17.57 2.26 -1.28
CA ILE A 1 17.31 0.81 -1.45
C ILE A 1 17.43 0.44 -2.93
N ALA A 2 16.68 1.05 -3.85
CA ALA A 2 16.68 0.69 -5.28
C ALA A 2 18.03 0.79 -6.00
N ARG A 3 19.00 1.54 -5.48
CA ARG A 3 20.37 1.61 -6.02
C ARG A 3 21.24 0.42 -5.58
N VAL A 4 20.89 -0.21 -4.46
CA VAL A 4 21.64 -1.33 -3.85
C VAL A 4 21.02 -2.67 -4.24
N HIS A 5 19.70 -2.70 -4.36
CA HIS A 5 18.92 -3.88 -4.73
C HIS A 5 17.94 -3.51 -5.85
N PRO A 6 18.32 -3.69 -7.11
CA PRO A 6 17.44 -3.47 -8.26
C PRO A 6 16.18 -4.33 -8.16
N LEU A 7 15.05 -3.80 -8.61
CA LEU A 7 13.77 -4.51 -8.53
C LEU A 7 13.78 -5.90 -9.19
N PRO A 8 14.38 -6.09 -10.38
CA PRO A 8 14.42 -7.41 -11.01
C PRO A 8 15.13 -8.46 -10.14
N GLU A 9 16.28 -8.14 -9.56
CA GLU A 9 17.04 -9.03 -8.68
C GLU A 9 16.24 -9.39 -7.41
N LEU A 10 15.52 -8.42 -6.85
CA LEU A 10 14.65 -8.65 -5.71
C LEU A 10 13.51 -9.60 -6.07
N LEU A 11 12.86 -9.40 -7.21
CA LEU A 11 11.75 -10.25 -7.66
C LEU A 11 12.23 -11.67 -7.97
N ASP A 12 13.42 -11.83 -8.53
CA ASP A 12 14.01 -13.15 -8.78
C ASP A 12 14.31 -13.89 -7.46
N ALA A 13 14.90 -13.20 -6.48
CA ALA A 13 15.11 -13.75 -5.15
C ALA A 13 13.79 -14.14 -4.46
N MET A 14 12.73 -13.36 -4.65
CA MET A 14 11.40 -13.68 -4.11
C MET A 14 10.76 -14.90 -4.80
N ARG A 15 10.95 -15.06 -6.11
CA ARG A 15 10.51 -16.26 -6.85
C ARG A 15 11.23 -17.50 -6.36
N GLU A 16 12.54 -17.42 -6.17
CA GLU A 16 13.34 -18.51 -5.61
C GLU A 16 12.91 -18.88 -4.20
N HIS A 17 12.79 -17.89 -3.32
CA HIS A 17 12.29 -18.05 -1.95
C HIS A 17 10.93 -18.75 -1.91
N GLN A 18 10.01 -18.36 -2.78
CA GLN A 18 8.68 -18.99 -2.84
C GLN A 18 8.75 -20.45 -3.27
N ARG A 19 9.68 -20.79 -4.19
CA ARG A 19 9.89 -22.18 -4.63
C ARG A 19 10.56 -23.05 -3.57
N GLU A 20 11.64 -22.57 -2.97
CA GLU A 20 12.45 -23.34 -2.04
C GLU A 20 11.77 -23.59 -0.70
N LEU A 21 11.14 -22.58 -0.14
CA LEU A 21 10.50 -22.68 1.17
C LEU A 21 9.02 -23.05 1.10
N ALA A 22 8.52 -23.43 -0.07
CA ALA A 22 7.10 -23.75 -0.29
C ALA A 22 6.14 -22.69 0.30
N VAL A 23 6.55 -21.41 0.31
CA VAL A 23 5.73 -20.30 0.74
C VAL A 23 4.53 -20.16 -0.20
N LYS A 24 3.33 -20.33 0.34
CA LYS A 24 2.12 -20.38 -0.49
C LYS A 24 1.79 -19.03 -1.13
N TRP A 25 1.96 -17.93 -0.37
CA TRP A 25 1.55 -16.61 -0.78
C TRP A 25 2.56 -15.55 -0.33
N LEU A 26 2.90 -14.66 -1.24
CA LEU A 26 3.59 -13.42 -0.94
C LEU A 26 2.55 -12.30 -0.81
N THR A 27 2.85 -11.24 -0.08
CA THR A 27 2.01 -10.05 -0.03
C THR A 27 2.80 -8.88 -0.58
N PHE A 28 2.30 -8.29 -1.66
CA PHE A 28 2.82 -7.05 -2.19
C PHE A 28 1.92 -5.89 -1.79
N GLN A 29 2.54 -4.79 -1.41
CA GLN A 29 1.83 -3.55 -1.14
C GLN A 29 2.05 -2.58 -2.30
N TYR A 30 0.97 -2.06 -2.85
CA TYR A 30 0.98 -1.11 -3.95
C TYR A 30 0.34 0.20 -3.53
N VAL A 31 1.13 1.26 -3.49
CA VAL A 31 0.63 2.60 -3.20
C VAL A 31 0.04 3.17 -4.48
N ALA A 32 -1.27 3.37 -4.49
CA ALA A 32 -2.01 3.86 -5.66
C ALA A 32 -2.07 5.40 -5.64
N ILE A 33 -1.47 6.02 -6.63
CA ILE A 33 -1.37 7.49 -6.78
C ILE A 33 -2.02 7.87 -8.12
N PRO A 34 -3.10 8.67 -8.12
CA PRO A 34 -3.74 9.15 -9.34
C PRO A 34 -2.76 9.84 -10.29
N ASP A 35 -2.98 9.69 -11.57
CA ASP A 35 -2.18 10.33 -12.62
C ASP A 35 -0.68 9.93 -12.65
N VAL A 36 -0.30 8.95 -11.81
CA VAL A 36 1.08 8.46 -11.70
C VAL A 36 1.18 6.97 -12.02
N ASN A 37 0.34 6.12 -11.37
CA ASN A 37 0.51 4.68 -11.46
C ASN A 37 -0.81 3.88 -11.41
N MET A 38 -1.94 4.50 -11.77
CA MET A 38 -3.25 3.85 -11.76
C MET A 38 -3.82 3.60 -13.17
N ASP A 39 -3.01 3.72 -14.21
CA ASP A 39 -3.39 3.46 -15.59
C ASP A 39 -3.23 1.98 -15.99
N GLN A 40 -3.59 1.63 -17.22
CA GLN A 40 -3.53 0.26 -17.72
C GLN A 40 -2.09 -0.21 -17.93
N ASP A 41 -1.18 0.67 -18.32
CA ASP A 41 0.22 0.32 -18.59
C ASP A 41 0.91 -0.17 -17.30
N HIS A 42 0.58 0.45 -16.17
CA HIS A 42 1.08 0.01 -14.86
C HIS A 42 0.48 -1.34 -14.42
N VAL A 43 -0.78 -1.61 -14.75
CA VAL A 43 -1.40 -2.93 -14.50
C VAL A 43 -0.72 -4.00 -15.35
N ASP A 44 -0.43 -3.72 -16.61
CA ASP A 44 0.26 -4.63 -17.50
C ASP A 44 1.71 -4.89 -17.05
N ALA A 45 2.43 -3.84 -16.63
CA ALA A 45 3.75 -3.98 -16.03
C ALA A 45 3.73 -4.84 -14.76
N LEU A 46 2.76 -4.64 -13.86
CA LEU A 46 2.60 -5.48 -12.66
C LEU A 46 2.35 -6.94 -13.02
N ARG A 47 1.52 -7.20 -14.03
CA ARG A 47 1.25 -8.55 -14.50
C ARG A 47 2.53 -9.22 -14.99
N ASP A 48 3.31 -8.53 -15.79
CA ASP A 48 4.51 -9.09 -16.41
C ASP A 48 5.61 -9.29 -15.36
N GLU A 49 5.83 -8.32 -14.48
CA GLU A 49 6.84 -8.38 -13.41
C GLU A 49 6.52 -9.43 -12.33
N LEU A 50 5.25 -9.64 -12.00
CA LEU A 50 4.84 -10.58 -10.98
C LEU A 50 4.44 -11.95 -11.54
N ALA A 51 4.66 -12.17 -12.83
CA ALA A 51 4.35 -13.44 -13.49
C ALA A 51 5.04 -14.64 -12.81
N GLY A 52 4.30 -15.74 -12.66
CA GLY A 52 4.81 -16.98 -12.07
C GLY A 52 4.84 -17.01 -10.54
N MET A 53 4.53 -15.91 -9.85
CA MET A 53 4.41 -15.87 -8.39
C MET A 53 2.96 -16.04 -7.93
N ARG A 54 2.79 -16.57 -6.73
CA ARG A 54 1.50 -16.57 -6.02
C ARG A 54 1.51 -15.46 -5.00
N PHE A 55 0.64 -14.48 -5.17
CA PHE A 55 0.65 -13.31 -4.31
C PHE A 55 -0.75 -12.76 -4.01
N ILE A 56 -0.80 -11.95 -2.97
CA ILE A 56 -1.93 -11.09 -2.62
C ILE A 56 -1.46 -9.67 -2.85
N LEU A 57 -2.27 -8.85 -3.49
CA LEU A 57 -1.97 -7.44 -3.69
C LEU A 57 -2.79 -6.58 -2.72
N ASP A 58 -2.10 -5.90 -1.82
CA ASP A 58 -2.68 -4.91 -0.94
C ASP A 58 -2.54 -3.52 -1.58
N VAL A 59 -3.62 -2.96 -2.07
CA VAL A 59 -3.67 -1.60 -2.63
C VAL A 59 -3.86 -0.60 -1.51
N ILE A 60 -2.94 0.33 -1.40
CA ILE A 60 -2.96 1.41 -0.42
C ILE A 60 -3.20 2.73 -1.16
N PRO A 61 -4.42 3.28 -1.14
CA PRO A 61 -4.67 4.59 -1.72
C PRO A 61 -3.78 5.65 -1.06
N TRP A 62 -3.15 6.50 -1.88
CA TRP A 62 -2.32 7.58 -1.37
C TRP A 62 -3.13 8.49 -0.44
N ASN A 63 -2.56 8.82 0.71
CA ASN A 63 -3.12 9.83 1.59
C ASN A 63 -2.59 11.21 1.17
N ASP A 64 -3.48 12.19 1.12
CA ASP A 64 -3.07 13.58 0.90
C ASP A 64 -2.22 14.04 2.10
N THR A 65 -0.97 14.34 1.82
CA THR A 65 0.00 14.82 2.81
C THR A 65 0.37 16.27 2.57
N GLY A 66 -0.38 17.00 1.73
CA GLY A 66 -0.02 18.35 1.27
C GLY A 66 1.17 18.37 0.29
N ALA A 67 1.63 17.19 -0.17
CA ALA A 67 2.69 17.05 -1.16
C ALA A 67 2.15 17.19 -2.60
N ALA A 68 3.00 16.92 -3.60
CA ALA A 68 2.69 17.09 -5.01
C ALA A 68 1.57 16.18 -5.55
N PHE A 69 1.13 15.16 -4.80
CA PHE A 69 0.15 14.18 -5.24
C PHE A 69 -1.15 14.31 -4.47
N ARG A 70 -2.27 14.23 -5.18
CA ARG A 70 -3.61 14.17 -4.58
C ARG A 70 -3.99 12.74 -4.16
N ALA A 71 -4.87 12.62 -3.19
CA ALA A 71 -5.50 11.35 -2.88
C ALA A 71 -6.44 10.92 -4.03
N PRO A 72 -6.56 9.60 -4.32
CA PRO A 72 -7.54 9.11 -5.26
C PRO A 72 -8.95 9.25 -4.69
N THR A 73 -9.92 9.48 -5.59
CA THR A 73 -11.34 9.36 -5.28
C THR A 73 -11.73 7.90 -5.13
N TRP A 74 -12.88 7.65 -4.52
CA TRP A 74 -13.42 6.30 -4.38
C TRP A 74 -13.66 5.62 -5.73
N ASP A 75 -14.16 6.35 -6.72
CA ASP A 75 -14.43 5.81 -8.04
C ASP A 75 -13.15 5.46 -8.79
N GLU A 76 -12.09 6.26 -8.67
CA GLU A 76 -10.76 5.95 -9.22
C GLU A 76 -10.17 4.66 -8.59
N VAL A 77 -10.28 4.51 -7.27
CA VAL A 77 -9.84 3.27 -6.59
C VAL A 77 -10.63 2.07 -7.07
N LYS A 78 -11.94 2.19 -7.23
CA LYS A 78 -12.82 1.13 -7.71
C LYS A 78 -12.50 0.76 -9.16
N GLU A 79 -12.29 1.74 -10.03
CA GLU A 79 -11.88 1.50 -11.42
C GLU A 79 -10.53 0.80 -11.47
N PHE A 80 -9.55 1.30 -10.75
CA PHE A 80 -8.20 0.71 -10.70
C PHE A 80 -8.24 -0.75 -10.18
N THR A 81 -8.95 -1.01 -9.09
CA THR A 81 -9.09 -2.38 -8.57
C THR A 81 -9.81 -3.31 -9.54
N THR A 82 -10.68 -2.77 -10.40
CA THR A 82 -11.31 -3.54 -11.49
C THR A 82 -10.28 -3.93 -12.55
N LYS A 83 -9.40 -3.01 -12.94
CA LYS A 83 -8.29 -3.29 -13.86
C LYS A 83 -7.34 -4.35 -13.29
N LEU A 84 -7.03 -4.28 -11.99
CA LEU A 84 -6.15 -5.24 -11.30
C LEU A 84 -6.68 -6.69 -11.29
N ARG A 85 -7.94 -6.94 -11.62
CA ARG A 85 -8.47 -8.32 -11.80
C ARG A 85 -7.74 -9.10 -12.91
N ALA A 86 -7.11 -8.40 -13.86
CA ALA A 86 -6.28 -9.01 -14.89
C ALA A 86 -5.04 -9.74 -14.34
N LEU A 87 -4.63 -9.44 -13.10
CA LEU A 87 -3.51 -10.10 -12.43
C LEU A 87 -3.86 -11.51 -11.89
N ASN A 88 -5.13 -11.87 -11.89
CA ASN A 88 -5.62 -13.16 -11.37
C ASN A 88 -5.10 -13.48 -9.94
N CYS A 89 -5.07 -12.48 -9.08
CA CYS A 89 -4.66 -12.58 -7.69
C CYS A 89 -5.71 -11.95 -6.76
N PRO A 90 -5.76 -12.33 -5.47
CA PRO A 90 -6.56 -11.61 -4.50
C PRO A 90 -6.08 -10.16 -4.35
N VAL A 91 -6.99 -9.20 -4.55
CA VAL A 91 -6.74 -7.77 -4.37
C VAL A 91 -7.50 -7.28 -3.15
N LYS A 92 -6.82 -6.61 -2.24
CA LYS A 92 -7.40 -5.98 -1.06
C LYS A 92 -7.10 -4.49 -1.09
N VAL A 93 -8.07 -3.67 -0.74
CA VAL A 93 -7.86 -2.23 -0.57
C VAL A 93 -7.74 -1.94 0.93
N ARG A 94 -6.63 -1.33 1.31
CA ARG A 94 -6.38 -0.89 2.68
C ARG A 94 -6.68 0.59 2.81
N TYR A 95 -7.64 0.91 3.65
CA TYR A 95 -7.93 2.29 4.02
C TYR A 95 -7.18 2.64 5.30
N SER A 96 -6.59 3.83 5.32
CA SER A 96 -6.00 4.36 6.55
C SER A 96 -7.11 4.71 7.53
N ALA A 97 -7.24 3.92 8.60
CA ALA A 97 -8.01 4.34 9.77
C ALA A 97 -7.28 5.56 10.38
N GLY A 98 -8.00 6.61 10.76
CA GLY A 98 -7.40 7.81 11.33
C GLY A 98 -7.01 8.90 10.33
N LYS A 99 -7.45 8.79 9.07
CA LYS A 99 -7.24 9.83 8.05
C LYS A 99 -7.80 11.19 8.48
N GLN A 100 -8.90 11.20 9.27
CA GLN A 100 -9.52 12.40 9.78
C GLN A 100 -8.73 13.07 10.92
N ASP A 101 -7.87 12.28 11.60
CA ASP A 101 -7.08 12.72 12.74
C ASP A 101 -5.60 12.95 12.39
N GLY A 102 -5.24 13.01 11.10
CA GLY A 102 -3.86 13.19 10.65
C GLY A 102 -2.94 12.00 10.93
N MET A 103 -3.48 10.85 11.35
CA MET A 103 -2.70 9.65 11.72
C MET A 103 -2.61 8.61 10.60
N GLY A 104 -2.94 8.99 9.37
CA GLY A 104 -2.80 8.11 8.20
C GLY A 104 -1.33 7.87 7.84
N CYS A 105 -1.07 6.77 7.12
CA CYS A 105 0.28 6.44 6.65
C CYS A 105 0.87 7.61 5.83
N GLY A 106 2.05 8.08 6.24
CA GLY A 106 2.74 9.22 5.61
C GLY A 106 2.35 10.59 6.16
N GLN A 107 1.26 10.75 6.90
CA GLN A 107 0.82 12.05 7.41
C GLN A 107 1.67 12.55 8.58
N LEU A 108 2.13 11.66 9.46
CA LEU A 108 2.98 12.02 10.61
C LEU A 108 4.34 12.64 10.20
N SER A 109 4.86 12.32 9.03
CA SER A 109 6.12 12.89 8.56
C SER A 109 5.95 14.27 7.92
N ALA A 110 4.75 14.64 7.47
CA ALA A 110 4.47 15.93 6.87
C ALA A 110 4.27 17.03 7.93
N GLU A 111 3.71 16.69 9.09
CA GLU A 111 3.47 17.64 10.17
C GLU A 111 4.73 17.99 10.96
N THR A 112 5.74 17.13 10.99
CA THR A 112 7.02 17.38 11.71
C THR A 112 7.84 18.53 11.10
N VAL A 113 7.52 18.96 9.88
CA VAL A 113 8.18 20.06 9.20
C VAL A 113 7.49 21.41 9.45
N ALA A 114 6.24 21.43 9.90
CA ALA A 114 5.43 22.66 9.92
C ALA A 114 5.07 23.23 11.29
N ALA A 115 5.15 22.54 12.40
CA ALA A 115 5.03 23.15 13.76
C ALA A 115 5.13 22.09 14.88
N THR A 116 6.00 22.30 15.83
CA THR A 116 5.90 21.71 17.15
C THR A 116 5.01 22.59 18.04
N PRO A 117 3.80 22.13 18.39
CA PRO A 117 3.20 22.52 19.67
C PRO A 117 3.33 21.35 20.64
N ALA A 118 3.69 21.69 21.86
CA ALA A 118 3.85 20.80 22.97
C ALA A 118 2.64 19.85 23.13
N TYR A 119 2.90 18.56 23.19
CA TYR A 119 1.96 17.52 23.55
C TYR A 119 1.57 17.69 25.02
N ALA A 120 0.44 18.31 25.27
CA ALA A 120 -0.21 18.30 26.58
C ALA A 120 -1.08 17.04 26.63
N GLY A 121 -0.68 16.12 27.52
CA GLY A 121 -1.32 14.82 27.68
C GLY A 121 -2.82 14.89 27.98
N SER A 122 -3.58 14.07 27.31
CA SER A 122 -4.87 13.59 27.77
C SER A 122 -4.91 12.08 27.60
N HIS A 123 -5.00 11.38 28.74
CA HIS A 123 -5.29 9.97 28.84
C HIS A 123 -6.59 9.66 28.07
N MET A 124 -6.50 8.95 26.98
CA MET A 124 -7.67 8.26 26.44
C MET A 124 -7.61 6.80 26.85
N ALA A 125 -8.59 6.41 27.66
CA ALA A 125 -8.83 5.04 28.04
C ALA A 125 -9.10 4.17 26.79
N ALA A 126 -8.48 3.01 26.74
CA ALA A 126 -8.73 2.02 25.69
C ALA A 126 -10.19 1.52 25.75
N PRO A 127 -10.87 1.34 24.62
CA PRO A 127 -12.18 0.70 24.59
C PRO A 127 -12.05 -0.78 24.96
N PRO A 128 -13.02 -1.37 25.67
CA PRO A 128 -12.98 -2.76 26.08
C PRO A 128 -13.28 -3.70 24.92
N GLY A 129 -12.39 -4.66 24.72
CA GLY A 129 -12.69 -6.01 24.27
C GLY A 129 -13.28 -6.23 22.88
N ILE A 130 -12.41 -6.59 21.89
CA ILE A 130 -12.77 -7.56 20.87
C ILE A 130 -11.58 -8.52 20.70
N PHE A 131 -11.47 -9.48 21.60
CA PHE A 131 -10.81 -10.75 21.33
C PHE A 131 -11.70 -11.84 21.91
N THR A 132 -12.49 -12.49 21.10
CA THR A 132 -13.00 -13.83 21.35
C THR A 132 -12.61 -14.71 20.18
N ARG A 133 -11.81 -15.66 20.50
CA ARG A 133 -11.36 -16.96 19.95
C ARG A 133 -11.77 -17.30 18.51
#